data_c78455cb925495d9471d977c9e090cc3
#
_entry.id   c78455cb925495d9471d977c9e090cc3
#
_cell.length_a   1.000
_cell.length_b   1.000
_cell.length_c   1.000
_cell.angle_alpha   90.00
_cell.angle_beta   90.00
_cell.angle_gamma   90.00
#
_symmetry.space_group_name_H-M   'P 1'
#
loop_
_entity.id
_entity.type
_entity.pdbx_description
1 polymer ?
#
loop_
_entity_poly.entity_id
_entity_poly.type
_entity_poly.pdbx_seq_one_letter_code
_entity_poly.pdbx_strand_id
1 'polypeptide(L)'
;MFGILTAVLIIVIPKAVDSVKILFDNFETYYNSAAKWATEFWEGLNLSDEVTARAVEISNKILDNVEVFTTNLAPKLLGYTFNAVSTVADILLALAFSIYAILDKNRLLAHSRRFVRSVFNEKHSSGILEVFSYANLTFRGYFAGQITSCTIIGILCYIGMRIMNMPFPEMISVFIAVFAMIPILGPWLSTIPSAFIILMTSPGKPELVLYFVIMIIIIQQIDNCLLYTSDAA
;
A
#
# COMPACT_ATOMS: atom_id res chain seq x y z
N MET A 1 18.17 -13.10 1.62
CA MET A 1 16.91 -12.46 1.27
C MET A 1 16.53 -11.35 2.28
N PHE A 2 16.46 -11.62 3.59
CA PHE A 2 16.14 -10.59 4.60
C PHE A 2 17.08 -9.37 4.61
N GLY A 3 18.39 -9.56 4.44
CA GLY A 3 19.35 -8.45 4.44
C GLY A 3 19.17 -7.47 3.28
N ILE A 4 18.84 -7.98 2.10
CA ILE A 4 18.57 -7.14 0.91
C ILE A 4 17.26 -6.37 1.12
N LEU A 5 16.22 -7.02 1.63
CA LEU A 5 14.94 -6.38 1.94
C LEU A 5 15.12 -5.27 2.97
N THR A 6 15.87 -5.54 4.05
CA THR A 6 16.16 -4.53 5.09
C THR A 6 16.95 -3.35 4.53
N ALA A 7 17.94 -3.59 3.68
CA ALA A 7 18.73 -2.54 3.04
C ALA A 7 17.86 -1.65 2.12
N VAL A 8 16.99 -2.28 1.31
CA VAL A 8 16.04 -1.56 0.45
C VAL A 8 15.08 -0.71 1.30
N LEU A 9 14.53 -1.24 2.37
CA LEU A 9 13.61 -0.52 3.26
C LEU A 9 14.30 0.69 3.93
N ILE A 10 15.54 0.54 4.41
CA ILE A 10 16.29 1.62 5.05
C ILE A 10 16.55 2.78 4.07
N ILE A 11 16.74 2.48 2.79
CA ILE A 11 17.03 3.52 1.78
C ILE A 11 15.74 4.15 1.25
N VAL A 12 14.69 3.34 1.04
CA VAL A 12 13.46 3.77 0.36
C VAL A 12 12.49 4.46 1.31
N ILE A 13 12.38 4.00 2.57
CA ILE A 13 11.45 4.60 3.53
C ILE A 13 11.75 6.10 3.79
N PRO A 14 12.99 6.54 4.07
CA PRO A 14 13.26 7.97 4.26
C PRO A 14 12.87 8.81 3.04
N LYS A 15 13.21 8.33 1.84
CA LYS A 15 12.85 9.03 0.59
C LYS A 15 11.34 9.08 0.36
N ALA A 16 10.61 8.02 0.70
CA ALA A 16 9.16 8.01 0.64
C ALA A 16 8.57 9.04 1.61
N VAL A 17 9.09 9.14 2.84
CA VAL A 17 8.67 10.14 3.83
C VAL A 17 8.96 11.56 3.34
N ASP A 18 10.11 11.81 2.75
CA ASP A 18 10.44 13.13 2.18
C ASP A 18 9.52 13.47 1.01
N SER A 19 9.21 12.51 0.15
CA SER A 19 8.25 12.69 -0.95
C SER A 19 6.85 13.02 -0.44
N VAL A 20 6.41 12.37 0.64
CA VAL A 20 5.13 12.69 1.31
C VAL A 20 5.13 14.12 1.83
N LYS A 21 6.21 14.57 2.49
CA LYS A 21 6.33 15.95 2.97
C LYS A 21 6.24 16.96 1.82
N ILE A 22 7.02 16.74 0.75
CA ILE A 22 7.01 17.61 -0.44
C ILE A 22 5.60 17.69 -1.04
N LEU A 23 4.87 16.57 -1.08
CA LEU A 23 3.50 16.53 -1.58
C LEU A 23 2.58 17.40 -0.71
N PHE A 24 2.69 17.29 0.63
CA PHE A 24 1.87 18.08 1.55
C PHE A 24 2.23 19.57 1.54
N ASP A 25 3.52 19.90 1.54
CA ASP A 25 3.98 21.29 1.53
C ASP A 25 3.55 22.04 0.27
N ASN A 26 3.40 21.33 -0.85
CA ASN A 26 2.97 21.90 -2.13
C ASN A 26 1.54 21.54 -2.52
N PHE A 27 0.77 20.97 -1.60
CA PHE A 27 -0.57 20.45 -1.90
C PHE A 27 -1.49 21.50 -2.53
N GLU A 28 -1.52 22.72 -1.98
CA GLU A 28 -2.34 23.82 -2.49
C GLU A 28 -2.00 24.16 -3.94
N THR A 29 -0.71 24.17 -4.27
CA THR A 29 -0.25 24.43 -5.64
C THR A 29 -0.69 23.31 -6.59
N TYR A 30 -0.57 22.06 -6.17
CA TYR A 30 -0.99 20.90 -6.98
C TYR A 30 -2.50 20.85 -7.13
N TYR A 31 -3.25 21.14 -6.07
CA TYR A 31 -4.70 21.22 -6.08
C TYR A 31 -5.19 22.26 -7.10
N ASN A 32 -4.69 23.49 -7.02
CA ASN A 32 -5.06 24.58 -7.93
C ASN A 32 -4.71 24.24 -9.39
N SER A 33 -3.58 23.58 -9.61
CA SER A 33 -3.16 23.13 -10.95
C SER A 33 -4.09 22.05 -11.51
N ALA A 34 -4.49 21.09 -10.67
CA ALA A 34 -5.41 20.03 -11.07
C ALA A 34 -6.83 20.57 -11.35
N ALA A 35 -7.32 21.51 -10.53
CA ALA A 35 -8.60 22.16 -10.73
C ALA A 35 -8.65 22.95 -12.04
N LYS A 36 -7.58 23.72 -12.33
CA LYS A 36 -7.45 24.46 -13.58
C LYS A 36 -7.39 23.52 -14.79
N TRP A 37 -6.59 22.44 -14.70
CA TRP A 37 -6.52 21.45 -15.75
C TRP A 37 -7.86 20.77 -16.01
N ALA A 38 -8.60 20.42 -14.93
CA ALA A 38 -9.92 19.80 -15.06
C ALA A 38 -10.92 20.70 -15.80
N THR A 39 -10.95 21.99 -15.48
CA THR A 39 -11.81 22.94 -16.21
C THR A 39 -11.40 23.09 -17.67
N GLU A 40 -10.12 23.29 -17.94
CA GLU A 40 -9.61 23.40 -19.33
C GLU A 40 -9.87 22.13 -20.14
N PHE A 41 -9.75 20.95 -19.52
CA PHE A 41 -10.03 19.67 -20.17
C PHE A 41 -11.51 19.53 -20.57
N TRP A 42 -12.43 19.85 -19.65
CA TRP A 42 -13.86 19.76 -19.93
C TRP A 42 -14.32 20.78 -20.97
N GLU A 43 -13.80 21.99 -20.91
CA GLU A 43 -14.07 23.05 -21.93
C GLU A 43 -13.54 22.65 -23.32
N GLY A 44 -12.38 21.99 -23.38
CA GLY A 44 -11.75 21.54 -24.63
C GLY A 44 -12.50 20.41 -25.35
N LEU A 45 -13.37 19.66 -24.64
CA LEU A 45 -14.11 18.54 -25.23
C LEU A 45 -15.33 18.96 -26.07
N ASN A 46 -15.66 20.26 -26.12
CA ASN A 46 -16.82 20.79 -26.90
C ASN A 46 -18.12 20.01 -26.61
N LEU A 47 -18.34 19.61 -25.40
CA LEU A 47 -19.58 18.95 -24.96
C LEU A 47 -20.69 19.99 -24.78
N SER A 48 -21.95 19.52 -24.69
CA SER A 48 -23.07 20.41 -24.38
C SER A 48 -22.86 21.10 -23.04
N ASP A 49 -23.26 22.37 -22.92
CA ASP A 49 -23.05 23.22 -21.73
C ASP A 49 -23.52 22.53 -20.43
N GLU A 50 -24.61 21.75 -20.50
CA GLU A 50 -25.15 21.03 -19.35
C GLU A 50 -24.22 19.88 -18.89
N VAL A 51 -23.61 19.14 -19.81
CA VAL A 51 -22.68 18.04 -19.50
C VAL A 51 -21.37 18.59 -18.97
N THR A 52 -20.87 19.68 -19.55
CA THR A 52 -19.65 20.36 -19.08
C THR A 52 -19.85 20.91 -17.67
N ALA A 53 -20.97 21.57 -17.38
CA ALA A 53 -21.28 22.08 -16.05
C ALA A 53 -21.35 20.97 -14.99
N ARG A 54 -21.99 19.82 -15.29
CA ARG A 54 -22.05 18.68 -14.39
C ARG A 54 -20.68 18.02 -14.17
N ALA A 55 -19.87 17.90 -15.22
CA ALA A 55 -18.53 17.35 -15.13
C ALA A 55 -17.60 18.21 -14.28
N VAL A 56 -17.66 19.53 -14.43
CA VAL A 56 -16.94 20.50 -13.59
C VAL A 56 -17.43 20.44 -12.14
N GLU A 57 -18.74 20.34 -11.92
CA GLU A 57 -19.29 20.20 -10.56
C GLU A 57 -18.82 18.91 -9.86
N ILE A 58 -18.79 17.77 -10.58
CA ILE A 58 -18.30 16.49 -10.04
C ILE A 58 -16.80 16.58 -9.76
N SER A 59 -16.00 17.14 -10.67
CA SER A 59 -14.56 17.30 -10.45
C SER A 59 -14.26 18.19 -9.25
N ASN A 60 -14.98 19.29 -9.08
CA ASN A 60 -14.83 20.16 -7.91
C ASN A 60 -15.23 19.44 -6.62
N LYS A 61 -16.33 18.69 -6.60
CA LYS A 61 -16.71 17.88 -5.42
C LYS A 61 -15.67 16.82 -5.06
N ILE A 62 -15.03 16.19 -6.05
CA ILE A 62 -13.93 15.25 -5.80
C ILE A 62 -12.75 15.99 -5.21
N LEU A 63 -12.38 17.13 -5.76
CA LEU A 63 -11.28 17.94 -5.29
C LEU A 63 -11.53 18.46 -3.85
N ASP A 64 -12.72 18.96 -3.55
CA ASP A 64 -13.12 19.40 -2.20
C ASP A 64 -13.03 18.26 -1.16
N ASN A 65 -13.46 17.05 -1.52
CA ASN A 65 -13.32 15.88 -0.65
C ASN A 65 -11.86 15.51 -0.42
N VAL A 66 -10.99 15.67 -1.41
CA VAL A 66 -9.55 15.44 -1.26
C VAL A 66 -8.91 16.53 -0.38
N GLU A 67 -9.32 17.77 -0.51
CA GLU A 67 -8.88 18.85 0.37
C GLU A 67 -9.26 18.57 1.84
N VAL A 68 -10.52 18.19 2.09
CA VAL A 68 -10.99 17.79 3.43
C VAL A 68 -10.21 16.59 3.96
N PHE A 69 -9.90 15.62 3.10
CA PHE A 69 -9.09 14.46 3.47
C PHE A 69 -7.66 14.89 3.87
N THR A 70 -7.02 15.72 3.07
CA THR A 70 -5.63 16.16 3.32
C THR A 70 -5.53 17.11 4.49
N THR A 71 -6.46 18.04 4.66
CA THR A 71 -6.44 19.02 5.76
C THR A 71 -6.81 18.40 7.11
N ASN A 72 -7.71 17.44 7.15
CA ASN A 72 -8.22 16.87 8.39
C ASN A 72 -7.60 15.52 8.78
N LEU A 73 -7.37 14.63 7.82
CA LEU A 73 -6.89 13.26 8.09
C LEU A 73 -5.37 13.15 7.97
N ALA A 74 -4.77 13.80 6.99
CA ALA A 74 -3.33 13.70 6.79
C ALA A 74 -2.51 14.27 7.96
N PRO A 75 -2.80 15.45 8.53
CA PRO A 75 -2.11 15.95 9.72
C PRO A 75 -2.31 15.06 10.94
N LYS A 76 -3.50 14.43 11.08
CA LYS A 76 -3.75 13.48 12.15
C LYS A 76 -2.93 12.21 11.97
N LEU A 77 -2.88 11.66 10.76
CA LEU A 77 -2.08 10.48 10.46
C LEU A 77 -0.59 10.77 10.63
N LEU A 78 -0.11 11.92 10.17
CA LEU A 78 1.26 12.37 10.40
C LEU A 78 1.53 12.65 11.89
N GLY A 79 0.59 13.25 12.61
CA GLY A 79 0.69 13.49 14.04
C GLY A 79 0.79 12.21 14.87
N TYR A 80 0.13 11.14 14.48
CA TYR A 80 0.31 9.80 15.08
C TYR A 80 1.68 9.21 14.77
N THR A 81 2.24 9.50 13.58
CA THR A 81 3.55 8.99 13.15
C THR A 81 4.71 9.81 13.76
N PHE A 82 4.52 11.09 14.07
CA PHE A 82 5.54 12.02 14.53
C PHE A 82 5.60 12.29 16.04
N ASN A 83 4.84 11.60 16.86
CA ASN A 83 5.15 11.51 18.28
C ASN A 83 6.38 10.59 18.46
N ALA A 84 7.53 11.09 17.97
CA ALA A 84 8.74 10.31 17.76
C ALA A 84 9.21 9.51 19.01
N VAL A 85 8.95 10.02 20.21
CA VAL A 85 9.38 9.37 21.46
C VAL A 85 8.47 8.19 21.79
N SER A 86 7.14 8.34 21.66
CA SER A 86 6.21 7.24 21.90
C SER A 86 6.31 6.17 20.81
N THR A 87 6.47 6.58 19.54
CA THR A 87 6.60 5.64 18.42
C THR A 87 7.89 4.80 18.51
N VAL A 88 9.00 5.37 18.94
CA VAL A 88 10.25 4.61 19.18
C VAL A 88 10.07 3.62 20.33
N ALA A 89 9.42 4.04 21.42
CA ALA A 89 9.14 3.13 22.55
C ALA A 89 8.21 1.99 22.12
N ASP A 90 7.16 2.27 21.34
CA ASP A 90 6.22 1.27 20.84
C ASP A 90 6.91 0.28 19.88
N ILE A 91 7.78 0.76 18.99
CA ILE A 91 8.58 -0.08 18.09
C ILE A 91 9.53 -0.97 18.90
N LEU A 92 10.23 -0.43 19.90
CA LEU A 92 11.12 -1.20 20.76
C LEU A 92 10.36 -2.26 21.56
N LEU A 93 9.19 -1.93 22.13
CA LEU A 93 8.33 -2.87 22.80
C LEU A 93 7.81 -3.96 21.88
N ALA A 94 7.35 -3.60 20.69
CA ALA A 94 6.89 -4.56 19.67
C ALA A 94 8.01 -5.49 19.22
N LEU A 95 9.23 -4.96 19.05
CA LEU A 95 10.42 -5.71 18.68
C LEU A 95 10.83 -6.67 19.81
N ALA A 96 10.87 -6.19 21.06
CA ALA A 96 11.14 -7.02 22.22
C ALA A 96 10.10 -8.15 22.35
N PHE A 97 8.80 -7.83 22.26
CA PHE A 97 7.74 -8.82 22.29
C PHE A 97 7.84 -9.85 21.16
N SER A 98 8.16 -9.40 19.94
CA SER A 98 8.38 -10.28 18.80
C SER A 98 9.55 -11.23 19.00
N ILE A 99 10.68 -10.72 19.52
CA ILE A 99 11.85 -11.55 19.85
C ILE A 99 11.49 -12.57 20.93
N TYR A 100 10.82 -12.16 22.00
CA TYR A 100 10.37 -13.08 23.05
C TYR A 100 9.42 -14.16 22.52
N ALA A 101 8.46 -13.77 21.69
CA ALA A 101 7.52 -14.71 21.07
C ALA A 101 8.22 -15.74 20.17
N ILE A 102 9.27 -15.33 19.44
CA ILE A 102 10.07 -16.22 18.60
C ILE A 102 10.94 -17.16 19.44
N LEU A 103 11.60 -16.65 20.47
CA LEU A 103 12.46 -17.44 21.36
C LEU A 103 11.66 -18.47 22.15
N ASP A 104 10.50 -18.11 22.69
CA ASP A 104 9.63 -18.97 23.48
C ASP A 104 8.55 -19.70 22.65
N LYS A 105 8.63 -19.66 21.33
CA LYS A 105 7.67 -20.26 20.39
C LYS A 105 7.26 -21.69 20.79
N ASN A 106 8.24 -22.54 21.09
CA ASN A 106 7.98 -23.94 21.41
C ASN A 106 7.24 -24.09 22.72
N ARG A 107 7.53 -23.26 23.72
CA ARG A 107 6.91 -23.24 25.01
C ARG A 107 5.47 -22.71 24.94
N LEU A 108 5.27 -21.62 24.19
CA LEU A 108 3.94 -21.07 23.91
C LEU A 108 3.04 -22.08 23.21
N LEU A 109 3.53 -22.76 22.18
CA LEU A 109 2.79 -23.79 21.46
C LEU A 109 2.48 -25.00 22.35
N ALA A 110 3.41 -25.41 23.25
CA ALA A 110 3.16 -26.50 24.21
C ALA A 110 2.07 -26.12 25.22
N HIS A 111 2.07 -24.88 25.74
CA HIS A 111 1.04 -24.41 26.66
C HIS A 111 -0.33 -24.30 25.97
N SER A 112 -0.38 -23.76 24.76
CA SER A 112 -1.62 -23.67 23.98
C SER A 112 -2.20 -25.05 23.67
N ARG A 113 -1.36 -26.04 23.31
CA ARG A 113 -1.80 -27.42 23.08
C ARG A 113 -2.33 -28.08 24.36
N ARG A 114 -1.66 -27.84 25.51
CA ARG A 114 -2.13 -28.34 26.81
C ARG A 114 -3.47 -27.71 27.18
N PHE A 115 -3.61 -26.41 26.99
CA PHE A 115 -4.87 -25.72 27.27
C PHE A 115 -6.03 -26.29 26.44
N VAL A 116 -5.84 -26.47 25.12
CA VAL A 116 -6.87 -27.07 24.23
C VAL A 116 -7.24 -28.48 24.73
N ARG A 117 -6.26 -29.32 25.10
CA ARG A 117 -6.52 -30.68 25.59
C ARG A 117 -7.19 -30.69 26.97
N SER A 118 -6.98 -29.65 27.79
CA SER A 118 -7.61 -29.54 29.12
C SER A 118 -9.07 -29.10 29.05
N VAL A 119 -9.42 -28.27 28.07
CA VAL A 119 -10.78 -27.69 27.91
C VAL A 119 -11.69 -28.61 27.08
N PHE A 120 -11.13 -29.29 26.10
CA PHE A 120 -11.91 -30.12 25.14
C PHE A 120 -11.63 -31.60 25.35
N ASN A 121 -12.68 -32.44 25.11
CA ASN A 121 -12.56 -33.88 25.14
C ASN A 121 -11.54 -34.38 24.08
N GLU A 122 -10.85 -35.49 24.33
CA GLU A 122 -9.76 -35.99 23.47
C GLU A 122 -10.09 -36.07 22.00
N LYS A 123 -11.32 -36.48 21.65
CA LYS A 123 -11.80 -36.58 20.27
C LYS A 123 -11.91 -35.22 19.57
N HIS A 124 -12.32 -34.16 20.30
CA HIS A 124 -12.44 -32.81 19.76
C HIS A 124 -11.11 -32.06 19.76
N SER A 125 -10.28 -32.30 20.77
CA SER A 125 -8.98 -31.64 20.89
C SER A 125 -8.01 -32.06 19.79
N SER A 126 -8.03 -33.33 19.35
CA SER A 126 -7.19 -33.80 18.25
C SER A 126 -7.57 -33.13 16.91
N GLY A 127 -8.88 -33.05 16.60
CA GLY A 127 -9.36 -32.38 15.39
C GLY A 127 -9.02 -30.87 15.38
N ILE A 128 -9.21 -30.19 16.52
CA ILE A 128 -8.85 -28.77 16.65
C ILE A 128 -7.34 -28.57 16.41
N LEU A 129 -6.49 -29.39 17.02
CA LEU A 129 -5.03 -29.26 16.85
C LEU A 129 -4.57 -29.59 15.42
N GLU A 130 -5.24 -30.51 14.75
CA GLU A 130 -4.97 -30.83 13.34
C GLU A 130 -5.32 -29.65 12.44
N VAL A 131 -6.49 -29.04 12.62
CA VAL A 131 -6.91 -27.82 11.90
C VAL A 131 -5.90 -26.68 12.14
N PHE A 132 -5.48 -26.44 13.38
CA PHE A 132 -4.47 -25.42 13.68
C PHE A 132 -3.11 -25.73 13.04
N SER A 133 -2.72 -26.99 12.96
CA SER A 133 -1.48 -27.41 12.31
C SER A 133 -1.53 -27.17 10.82
N TYR A 134 -2.64 -27.55 10.18
CA TYR A 134 -2.88 -27.31 8.76
C TYR A 134 -2.96 -25.80 8.46
N ALA A 135 -3.72 -25.04 9.24
CA ALA A 135 -3.79 -23.59 9.12
C ALA A 135 -2.41 -22.94 9.22
N ASN A 136 -1.60 -23.33 10.21
CA ASN A 136 -0.26 -22.78 10.38
C ASN A 136 0.65 -23.05 9.16
N LEU A 137 0.57 -24.23 8.56
CA LEU A 137 1.32 -24.56 7.35
C LEU A 137 0.88 -23.68 6.17
N THR A 138 -0.42 -23.60 5.94
CA THR A 138 -1.02 -22.81 4.86
C THR A 138 -0.72 -21.31 5.02
N PHE A 139 -0.94 -20.75 6.23
CA PHE A 139 -0.63 -19.35 6.50
C PHE A 139 0.85 -19.01 6.32
N ARG A 140 1.75 -19.90 6.74
CA ARG A 140 3.18 -19.69 6.57
C ARG A 140 3.58 -19.61 5.09
N GLY A 141 3.04 -20.50 4.26
CA GLY A 141 3.27 -20.49 2.81
C GLY A 141 2.71 -19.23 2.19
N TYR A 142 1.45 -18.92 2.50
CA TYR A 142 0.76 -17.73 2.01
C TYR A 142 1.51 -16.43 2.34
N PHE A 143 1.85 -16.20 3.62
CA PHE A 143 2.57 -14.96 4.01
C PHE A 143 3.95 -14.85 3.38
N ALA A 144 4.67 -15.97 3.24
CA ALA A 144 5.96 -15.96 2.58
C ALA A 144 5.84 -15.59 1.09
N GLY A 145 4.86 -16.17 0.41
CA GLY A 145 4.54 -15.83 -0.98
C GLY A 145 4.11 -14.38 -1.13
N GLN A 146 3.19 -13.90 -0.27
CA GLN A 146 2.67 -12.54 -0.31
C GLN A 146 3.76 -11.48 -0.10
N ILE A 147 4.64 -11.66 0.90
CA ILE A 147 5.76 -10.72 1.15
C ILE A 147 6.70 -10.69 -0.07
N THR A 148 6.96 -11.85 -0.67
CA THR A 148 7.81 -11.93 -1.86
C THR A 148 7.16 -11.20 -3.04
N SER A 149 5.88 -11.44 -3.29
CA SER A 149 5.11 -10.77 -4.33
C SER A 149 5.07 -9.25 -4.13
N CYS A 150 4.69 -8.76 -2.95
CA CYS A 150 4.67 -7.32 -2.65
C CYS A 150 6.03 -6.65 -2.87
N THR A 151 7.12 -7.36 -2.54
CA THR A 151 8.48 -6.87 -2.75
C THR A 151 8.79 -6.74 -4.24
N ILE A 152 8.44 -7.74 -5.04
CA ILE A 152 8.64 -7.74 -6.49
C ILE A 152 7.81 -6.62 -7.14
N ILE A 153 6.53 -6.49 -6.78
CA ILE A 153 5.63 -5.43 -7.27
C ILE A 153 6.22 -4.05 -6.97
N GLY A 154 6.67 -3.82 -5.72
CA GLY A 154 7.27 -2.54 -5.33
C GLY A 154 8.52 -2.19 -6.14
N ILE A 155 9.42 -3.16 -6.34
CA ILE A 155 10.63 -2.98 -7.14
C ILE A 155 10.30 -2.72 -8.61
N LEU A 156 9.41 -3.51 -9.21
CA LEU A 156 8.99 -3.32 -10.61
C LEU A 156 8.31 -1.97 -10.83
N CYS A 157 7.43 -1.58 -9.90
CA CYS A 157 6.78 -0.29 -9.93
C CYS A 157 7.79 0.87 -9.84
N TYR A 158 8.74 0.79 -8.91
CA TYR A 158 9.81 1.79 -8.75
C TYR A 158 10.63 1.94 -10.02
N ILE A 159 11.10 0.83 -10.58
CA ILE A 159 11.91 0.83 -11.82
C ILE A 159 11.10 1.39 -12.98
N GLY A 160 9.85 0.94 -13.16
CA GLY A 160 8.98 1.41 -14.23
C GLY A 160 8.72 2.91 -14.16
N MET A 161 8.39 3.43 -12.98
CA MET A 161 8.18 4.87 -12.75
C MET A 161 9.45 5.69 -12.99
N ARG A 162 10.62 5.17 -12.60
CA ARG A 162 11.92 5.84 -12.84
C ARG A 162 12.26 5.92 -14.32
N ILE A 163 12.01 4.86 -15.09
CA ILE A 163 12.23 4.84 -16.55
C ILE A 163 11.31 5.84 -17.25
N MET A 164 10.05 5.94 -16.79
CA MET A 164 9.06 6.85 -17.36
C MET A 164 9.16 8.29 -16.83
N ASN A 165 10.14 8.59 -15.95
CA ASN A 165 10.33 9.90 -15.30
C ASN A 165 9.06 10.43 -14.62
N MET A 166 8.31 9.55 -13.94
CA MET A 166 7.11 9.90 -13.19
C MET A 166 7.46 10.57 -11.86
N PRO A 167 6.58 11.45 -11.33
CA PRO A 167 6.78 12.11 -10.05
C PRO A 167 6.67 11.10 -8.88
N PHE A 168 7.42 11.34 -7.82
CA PHE A 168 7.40 10.60 -6.54
C PHE A 168 7.48 9.07 -6.64
N PRO A 169 8.41 8.50 -7.44
CA PRO A 169 8.47 7.06 -7.67
C PRO A 169 8.72 6.27 -6.38
N GLU A 170 9.52 6.81 -5.44
CA GLU A 170 9.82 6.19 -4.16
C GLU A 170 8.55 6.05 -3.29
N MET A 171 7.78 7.13 -3.16
CA MET A 171 6.58 7.16 -2.35
C MET A 171 5.51 6.24 -2.94
N ILE A 172 5.23 6.36 -4.23
CA ILE A 172 4.15 5.62 -4.90
C ILE A 172 4.47 4.12 -4.92
N SER A 173 5.72 3.73 -5.20
CA SER A 173 6.10 2.32 -5.22
C SER A 173 6.01 1.65 -3.85
N VAL A 174 6.40 2.35 -2.77
CA VAL A 174 6.22 1.86 -1.40
C VAL A 174 4.75 1.76 -1.05
N PHE A 175 3.97 2.77 -1.40
CA PHE A 175 2.53 2.77 -1.17
C PHE A 175 1.85 1.57 -1.85
N ILE A 176 2.15 1.33 -3.12
CA ILE A 176 1.64 0.17 -3.86
C ILE A 176 2.08 -1.14 -3.22
N ALA A 177 3.35 -1.28 -2.84
CA ALA A 177 3.88 -2.49 -2.22
C ALA A 177 3.21 -2.80 -0.87
N VAL A 178 2.95 -1.78 -0.05
CA VAL A 178 2.26 -1.94 1.25
C VAL A 178 0.80 -2.34 1.05
N PHE A 179 0.09 -1.66 0.15
CA PHE A 179 -1.31 -2.01 -0.13
C PHE A 179 -1.46 -3.36 -0.83
N ALA A 180 -0.49 -3.78 -1.64
CA ALA A 180 -0.47 -5.10 -2.26
C ALA A 180 -0.49 -6.25 -1.23
N MET A 181 -0.21 -6.00 0.05
CA MET A 181 -0.40 -7.00 1.11
C MET A 181 -1.87 -7.40 1.29
N ILE A 182 -2.81 -6.57 0.84
CA ILE A 182 -4.24 -6.90 0.85
C ILE A 182 -4.58 -7.54 -0.50
N PRO A 183 -4.87 -8.85 -0.54
CA PRO A 183 -5.15 -9.53 -1.80
C PRO A 183 -6.34 -8.90 -2.53
N ILE A 184 -6.27 -8.81 -3.83
CA ILE A 184 -7.33 -8.33 -4.74
C ILE A 184 -7.61 -6.83 -4.60
N LEU A 185 -7.86 -6.33 -3.39
CA LEU A 185 -8.22 -4.93 -3.15
C LEU A 185 -7.01 -3.99 -3.14
N GLY A 186 -5.84 -4.49 -2.72
CA GLY A 186 -4.64 -3.68 -2.54
C GLY A 186 -4.22 -2.90 -3.78
N PRO A 187 -4.07 -3.55 -4.94
CA PRO A 187 -3.69 -2.86 -6.17
C PRO A 187 -4.66 -1.74 -6.57
N TRP A 188 -5.96 -1.96 -6.44
CA TRP A 188 -6.98 -0.94 -6.77
C TRP A 188 -6.96 0.23 -5.80
N LEU A 189 -6.90 -0.05 -4.50
CA LEU A 189 -6.83 0.96 -3.44
C LEU A 189 -5.58 1.84 -3.54
N SER A 190 -4.48 1.29 -4.04
CA SER A 190 -3.24 2.04 -4.23
C SER A 190 -3.17 2.77 -5.57
N THR A 191 -3.72 2.19 -6.63
CA THR A 191 -3.66 2.77 -7.98
C THR A 191 -4.44 4.07 -8.09
N ILE A 192 -5.63 4.14 -7.52
CA ILE A 192 -6.50 5.32 -7.59
C ILE A 192 -5.82 6.56 -6.98
N PRO A 193 -5.39 6.57 -5.70
CA PRO A 193 -4.73 7.74 -5.13
C PRO A 193 -3.37 8.03 -5.78
N SER A 194 -2.64 7.02 -6.22
CA SER A 194 -1.38 7.22 -6.93
C SER A 194 -1.56 7.90 -8.29
N ALA A 195 -2.56 7.48 -9.07
CA ALA A 195 -2.92 8.11 -10.32
C ALA A 195 -3.33 9.57 -10.12
N PHE A 196 -4.08 9.84 -9.04
CA PHE A 196 -4.47 11.19 -8.66
C PHE A 196 -3.26 12.06 -8.30
N ILE A 197 -2.30 11.54 -7.53
CA ILE A 197 -1.05 12.25 -7.20
C ILE A 197 -0.26 12.59 -8.48
N ILE A 198 -0.13 11.65 -9.42
CA ILE A 198 0.55 11.88 -10.71
C ILE A 198 -0.17 12.97 -11.50
N LEU A 199 -1.49 12.94 -11.56
CA LEU A 199 -2.29 13.95 -12.25
C LEU A 199 -2.09 15.35 -11.66
N MET A 200 -2.16 15.46 -10.33
CA MET A 200 -1.98 16.74 -9.62
C MET A 200 -0.58 17.32 -9.80
N THR A 201 0.43 16.48 -9.80
CA THR A 201 1.83 16.93 -9.90
C THR A 201 2.30 17.18 -11.34
N SER A 202 1.57 16.67 -12.32
CA SER A 202 1.92 16.82 -13.74
C SER A 202 0.69 17.16 -14.60
N PRO A 203 -0.02 18.27 -14.33
CA PRO A 203 -1.27 18.61 -15.02
C PRO A 203 -1.11 18.83 -16.52
N GLY A 204 0.10 19.19 -16.99
CA GLY A 204 0.40 19.35 -18.43
C GLY A 204 0.68 18.05 -19.18
N LYS A 205 0.64 16.89 -18.53
CA LYS A 205 0.95 15.58 -19.12
C LYS A 205 0.01 14.49 -18.62
N PRO A 206 -1.29 14.56 -18.92
CA PRO A 206 -2.27 13.56 -18.48
C PRO A 206 -1.98 12.16 -19.00
N GLU A 207 -1.24 12.05 -20.12
CA GLU A 207 -0.78 10.77 -20.66
C GLU A 207 0.09 9.97 -19.67
N LEU A 208 0.76 10.62 -18.71
CA LEU A 208 1.51 9.91 -17.67
C LEU A 208 0.62 9.04 -16.78
N VAL A 209 -0.60 9.50 -16.51
CA VAL A 209 -1.58 8.70 -15.76
C VAL A 209 -1.98 7.45 -16.52
N LEU A 210 -2.21 7.58 -17.83
CA LEU A 210 -2.53 6.45 -18.69
C LEU A 210 -1.38 5.43 -18.71
N TYR A 211 -0.14 5.90 -18.90
CA TYR A 211 1.05 5.04 -18.86
C TYR A 211 1.22 4.37 -17.52
N PHE A 212 0.96 5.08 -16.41
CA PHE A 212 1.00 4.51 -15.06
C PHE A 212 -0.03 3.39 -14.88
N VAL A 213 -1.28 3.60 -15.29
CA VAL A 213 -2.34 2.58 -15.19
C VAL A 213 -2.00 1.35 -16.03
N ILE A 214 -1.54 1.53 -17.26
CA ILE A 214 -1.11 0.43 -18.13
C ILE A 214 0.05 -0.34 -17.46
N MET A 215 1.03 0.36 -16.94
CA MET A 215 2.17 -0.24 -16.24
C MET A 215 1.70 -1.08 -15.04
N ILE A 216 0.79 -0.56 -14.21
CA ILE A 216 0.25 -1.30 -13.06
C ILE A 216 -0.52 -2.54 -13.51
N ILE A 217 -1.33 -2.46 -14.57
CA ILE A 217 -2.04 -3.62 -15.11
C ILE A 217 -1.03 -4.70 -15.56
N ILE A 218 0.05 -4.32 -16.24
CA ILE A 218 1.09 -5.26 -16.65
C ILE A 218 1.76 -5.90 -15.43
N ILE A 219 2.12 -5.12 -14.41
CA ILE A 219 2.73 -5.63 -13.19
C ILE A 219 1.79 -6.60 -12.48
N GLN A 220 0.49 -6.31 -12.42
CA GLN A 220 -0.50 -7.21 -11.83
C GLN A 220 -0.66 -8.52 -12.61
N GLN A 221 -0.54 -8.50 -13.93
CA GLN A 221 -0.54 -9.75 -14.71
C GLN A 221 0.68 -10.61 -14.40
N ILE A 222 1.85 -9.98 -14.23
CA ILE A 222 3.07 -10.69 -13.82
C ILE A 222 2.90 -11.30 -12.42
N ASP A 223 2.31 -10.57 -11.48
CA ASP A 223 2.04 -11.04 -10.12
C ASP A 223 1.09 -12.23 -10.11
N ASN A 224 0.00 -12.17 -10.85
CA ASN A 224 -0.92 -13.29 -11.01
C ASN A 224 -0.22 -14.54 -11.55
N CYS A 225 0.67 -14.40 -12.55
CA CYS A 225 1.46 -15.50 -13.07
C CYS A 225 2.40 -16.10 -12.01
N LEU A 226 3.03 -15.26 -11.17
CA LEU A 226 3.93 -15.69 -10.09
C LEU A 226 3.18 -16.50 -9.02
N LEU A 227 1.98 -16.06 -8.64
CA LEU A 227 1.14 -16.77 -7.67
C LEU A 227 0.73 -18.16 -8.19
N TYR A 228 0.32 -18.27 -9.45
CA TYR A 228 -0.03 -19.57 -10.06
C TYR A 228 1.14 -20.56 -10.12
N THR A 229 2.35 -20.08 -10.32
CA THR A 229 3.54 -20.96 -10.34
C THR A 229 3.97 -21.41 -8.94
N SER A 230 3.70 -20.60 -7.91
CA SER A 230 3.98 -20.95 -6.51
C SER A 230 3.02 -21.99 -5.94
N ASP A 231 1.75 -22.02 -6.38
CA ASP A 231 0.77 -23.01 -5.95
C ASP A 231 0.94 -24.37 -6.64
N ALA A 232 1.70 -24.42 -7.73
CA ALA A 232 1.94 -25.65 -8.51
C ALA A 232 3.23 -26.40 -8.10
N ALA A 233 4.01 -25.87 -7.15
CA ALA A 233 5.27 -26.45 -6.66
C ALA A 233 5.14 -26.91 -5.19
#